data_eda109b010ab6aaf11ea5301629dd43c
#
_entry.id   eda109b010ab6aaf11ea5301629dd43c
#
_cell.length_a   1.000
_cell.length_b   1.000
_cell.length_c   1.000
_cell.angle_alpha   90.00
_cell.angle_beta   90.00
_cell.angle_gamma   90.00
#
_symmetry.space_group_name_H-M   'P 1'
#
loop_
_entity.id
_entity.type
_entity.pdbx_description
1 polymer ?
#
loop_
_entity_poly.entity_id
_entity_poly.type
_entity_poly.pdbx_seq_one_letter_code
_entity_poly.pdbx_strand_id
1 'polypeptide(L)'
;MRLALALVVALLATSVPARAALSLAALRAHVKYVFVLYQENRSFDSYFGTFPGADGLFSNSPGDTPGFVQTVTDTDGVLEAISPFRIGPQEWAADTDDVDHSHPAIVAKMHVVDGTARMDRFAQVEESRRTQAGQTPSRKALEYGELTMAYEDCDTVPLLWDYAQKFVLFDHIFQSMTGPSTPGNLAIIGAQAGDTELALHPEFAAPGDGSKGAGLPVQDDADPHWGSPQDVSARPHVPANPADFPNYAVQDNLTYATLPLTLAGGTLATIVQFDADPAYDLIDVNGDIRAIVADGAPRVPWGWFQEGYDSEPTDGGAAVQNGSHASYVTHHNGPQYFGYIANNPHERSNLHGLEDFFDSLSGGTLPEGGVYYVKGGMHNIYELRPSFPDSKVQMAFLGDDDHPGYSDAQISEALIAQEINAIAHSKYWNQSAIVVTWDDSEGDYDHVPPPLRSFGPDGSVTSDGPRIPLLLISPYAKTGVIDHSVGDHGSVVKFVDELFGRTALADLPDERRARDLGLREFGRSGMGPTDGPDSGTTDLFGAFDPDRVSGNKPALDAAYVTVDDQYVSTLPARSGMNCDSIGIVPVDRTRGVQTTIPRDFNPRPSTDPN
;
A
#
# COMPACT_ATOMS: atom_id res chain seq x y z
N MET A 1 13.77 -80.35 8.49
CA MET A 1 12.64 -79.55 8.99
C MET A 1 13.16 -78.17 9.42
N ARG A 2 12.98 -77.16 8.58
CA ARG A 2 13.29 -75.75 8.91
C ARG A 2 11.98 -74.99 8.93
N LEU A 3 11.56 -74.53 10.16
CA LEU A 3 10.41 -73.65 10.34
C LEU A 3 10.84 -72.24 9.85
N ALA A 4 10.09 -71.70 8.92
CA ALA A 4 10.15 -70.26 8.54
C ALA A 4 9.11 -69.50 9.40
N LEU A 5 9.59 -68.57 10.20
CA LEU A 5 8.75 -67.66 11.00
C LEU A 5 8.46 -66.43 10.11
N ALA A 6 7.21 -66.30 9.69
CA ALA A 6 6.76 -65.10 8.97
C ALA A 6 6.39 -63.98 9.96
N LEU A 7 7.13 -62.88 9.94
CA LEU A 7 6.86 -61.68 10.72
C LEU A 7 5.85 -60.82 9.95
N VAL A 8 4.61 -60.70 10.41
CA VAL A 8 3.61 -59.77 9.87
C VAL A 8 3.82 -58.43 10.54
N VAL A 9 4.39 -57.49 9.81
CA VAL A 9 4.46 -56.07 10.22
C VAL A 9 3.14 -55.41 9.84
N ALA A 10 2.29 -55.15 10.80
CA ALA A 10 1.10 -54.31 10.62
C ALA A 10 1.51 -52.84 10.55
N LEU A 11 1.49 -52.26 9.36
CA LEU A 11 1.58 -50.80 9.15
C LEU A 11 0.27 -50.17 9.69
N LEU A 12 0.36 -49.59 10.86
CA LEU A 12 -0.65 -48.60 11.29
C LEU A 12 -0.49 -47.33 10.44
N ALA A 13 -1.26 -47.23 9.35
CA ALA A 13 -1.43 -45.97 8.64
C ALA A 13 -2.22 -45.03 9.55
N THR A 14 -1.53 -44.13 10.25
CA THR A 14 -2.16 -42.97 10.86
C THR A 14 -2.66 -42.09 9.72
N SER A 15 -3.97 -42.14 9.47
CA SER A 15 -4.62 -41.19 8.58
C SER A 15 -4.48 -39.81 9.24
N VAL A 16 -3.55 -39.00 8.73
CA VAL A 16 -3.57 -37.56 8.98
C VAL A 16 -4.91 -37.07 8.40
N PRO A 17 -5.80 -36.46 9.21
CA PRO A 17 -7.04 -35.93 8.67
C PRO A 17 -6.68 -34.96 7.53
N ALA A 18 -7.26 -35.18 6.36
CA ALA A 18 -7.13 -34.24 5.26
C ALA A 18 -7.63 -32.89 5.76
N ARG A 19 -6.74 -31.89 5.77
CA ARG A 19 -7.08 -30.51 6.16
C ARG A 19 -8.21 -30.07 5.23
N ALA A 20 -9.31 -29.57 5.79
CA ALA A 20 -10.43 -29.09 5.00
C ALA A 20 -9.91 -27.99 4.04
N ALA A 21 -10.27 -28.08 2.77
CA ALA A 21 -10.00 -26.98 1.83
C ALA A 21 -10.92 -25.81 2.18
N LEU A 22 -10.43 -24.59 2.02
CA LEU A 22 -11.24 -23.39 2.22
C LEU A 22 -12.44 -23.41 1.28
N SER A 23 -13.64 -23.23 1.81
CA SER A 23 -14.85 -23.08 1.02
C SER A 23 -15.13 -21.59 0.82
N LEU A 24 -14.99 -21.09 -0.39
CA LEU A 24 -15.32 -19.70 -0.74
C LEU A 24 -16.79 -19.37 -0.43
N ALA A 25 -17.71 -20.32 -0.66
CA ALA A 25 -19.12 -20.13 -0.31
C ALA A 25 -19.34 -19.98 1.20
N ALA A 26 -18.59 -20.71 2.03
CA ALA A 26 -18.65 -20.56 3.48
C ALA A 26 -17.98 -19.24 3.91
N LEU A 27 -16.86 -18.87 3.32
CA LEU A 27 -16.20 -17.58 3.60
C LEU A 27 -17.13 -16.40 3.28
N ARG A 28 -17.77 -16.41 2.10
CA ARG A 28 -18.79 -15.42 1.70
C ARG A 28 -19.98 -15.33 2.64
N ALA A 29 -20.31 -16.41 3.35
CA ALA A 29 -21.37 -16.41 4.36
C ALA A 29 -20.95 -15.67 5.63
N HIS A 30 -19.66 -15.65 5.94
CA HIS A 30 -19.10 -15.05 7.15
C HIS A 30 -18.55 -13.64 6.91
N VAL A 31 -17.72 -13.45 5.90
CA VAL A 31 -17.10 -12.15 5.60
C VAL A 31 -18.01 -11.36 4.68
N LYS A 32 -18.49 -10.22 5.18
CA LYS A 32 -19.39 -9.28 4.50
C LYS A 32 -18.79 -7.91 4.32
N TYR A 33 -17.83 -7.56 5.17
CA TYR A 33 -17.18 -6.25 5.20
C TYR A 33 -15.69 -6.44 4.97
N VAL A 34 -15.15 -5.68 4.04
CA VAL A 34 -13.70 -5.55 3.83
C VAL A 34 -13.32 -4.13 4.18
N PHE A 35 -12.42 -3.96 5.12
CA PHE A 35 -11.81 -2.69 5.46
C PHE A 35 -10.37 -2.70 4.96
N VAL A 36 -9.98 -1.72 4.17
CA VAL A 36 -8.63 -1.53 3.67
C VAL A 36 -8.05 -0.31 4.36
N LEU A 37 -7.22 -0.53 5.37
CA LEU A 37 -6.49 0.50 6.09
C LEU A 37 -5.20 0.76 5.30
N TYR A 38 -5.12 1.91 4.66
CA TYR A 38 -4.18 2.18 3.60
C TYR A 38 -3.19 3.25 4.02
N GLN A 39 -1.91 2.90 4.05
CA GLN A 39 -0.83 3.72 4.56
C GLN A 39 0.12 4.16 3.45
N GLU A 40 1.08 4.99 3.78
CA GLU A 40 2.07 5.59 2.89
C GLU A 40 3.48 5.06 3.15
N ASN A 41 4.16 4.77 2.09
CA ASN A 41 5.59 4.79 1.87
C ASN A 41 6.44 3.97 2.86
N ARG A 42 6.32 2.63 2.82
CA ARG A 42 7.27 1.75 3.54
C ARG A 42 7.60 0.51 2.72
N SER A 43 8.89 0.23 2.56
CA SER A 43 9.29 -1.07 2.03
C SER A 43 9.00 -2.18 3.06
N PHE A 44 8.86 -3.42 2.59
CA PHE A 44 8.71 -4.56 3.51
C PHE A 44 9.93 -4.68 4.43
N ASP A 45 11.13 -4.53 3.89
CA ASP A 45 12.36 -4.68 4.67
C ASP A 45 12.56 -3.55 5.67
N SER A 46 12.04 -2.34 5.41
CA SER A 46 12.17 -1.22 6.35
C SER A 46 11.41 -1.46 7.66
N TYR A 47 10.27 -2.19 7.64
CA TYR A 47 9.48 -2.47 8.84
C TYR A 47 9.52 -3.92 9.30
N PHE A 48 9.54 -4.88 8.38
CA PHE A 48 9.43 -6.30 8.67
C PHE A 48 10.65 -7.12 8.21
N GLY A 49 11.71 -6.48 7.75
CA GLY A 49 12.92 -7.14 7.26
C GLY A 49 13.64 -8.02 8.30
N THR A 50 13.31 -7.86 9.57
CA THR A 50 13.81 -8.71 10.67
C THR A 50 12.73 -9.53 11.37
N PHE A 51 11.51 -9.58 10.81
CA PHE A 51 10.41 -10.33 11.40
C PHE A 51 10.68 -11.86 11.33
N PRO A 52 10.52 -12.60 12.46
CA PRO A 52 10.84 -14.02 12.49
C PRO A 52 10.01 -14.85 11.52
N GLY A 53 10.68 -15.53 10.61
CA GLY A 53 10.06 -16.43 9.62
C GLY A 53 9.70 -15.78 8.30
N ALA A 54 9.75 -14.46 8.19
CA ALA A 54 9.61 -13.76 6.91
C ALA A 54 10.85 -13.93 6.04
N ASP A 55 10.69 -13.79 4.73
CA ASP A 55 11.82 -13.59 3.81
C ASP A 55 12.34 -12.16 3.96
N GLY A 56 13.20 -11.97 4.94
CA GLY A 56 13.72 -10.68 5.36
C GLY A 56 15.23 -10.56 5.17
N LEU A 57 15.76 -9.40 5.54
CA LEU A 57 17.16 -8.96 5.34
C LEU A 57 18.22 -9.99 5.73
N PHE A 58 17.95 -10.79 6.74
CA PHE A 58 18.91 -11.78 7.27
C PHE A 58 18.46 -13.22 7.05
N SER A 59 17.54 -13.47 6.15
CA SER A 59 17.09 -14.83 5.81
C SER A 59 18.21 -15.65 5.16
N ASN A 60 19.01 -15.00 4.35
CA ASN A 60 20.18 -15.56 3.68
C ASN A 60 21.49 -14.95 4.20
N SER A 61 22.64 -15.40 3.67
CA SER A 61 23.91 -14.75 3.94
C SER A 61 24.01 -13.41 3.18
N PRO A 62 24.82 -12.44 3.66
CA PRO A 62 24.99 -11.16 2.94
C PRO A 62 25.40 -11.30 1.46
N GLY A 63 26.16 -12.34 1.13
CA GLY A 63 26.58 -12.58 -0.27
C GLY A 63 25.51 -13.20 -1.15
N ASP A 64 24.45 -13.76 -0.55
CA ASP A 64 23.32 -14.39 -1.25
C ASP A 64 22.07 -13.51 -1.23
N THR A 65 22.11 -12.37 -0.50
CA THR A 65 21.02 -11.39 -0.43
C THR A 65 21.25 -10.29 -1.46
N PRO A 66 20.36 -10.10 -2.44
CA PRO A 66 20.52 -9.08 -3.48
C PRO A 66 20.70 -7.67 -2.88
N GLY A 67 21.71 -6.93 -3.34
CA GLY A 67 21.94 -5.55 -2.92
C GLY A 67 22.29 -5.34 -1.45
N PHE A 68 22.59 -6.38 -0.66
CA PHE A 68 22.86 -6.25 0.77
C PHE A 68 24.04 -5.34 1.11
N VAL A 69 25.08 -5.33 0.26
CA VAL A 69 26.19 -4.39 0.39
C VAL A 69 26.15 -3.41 -0.76
N GLN A 70 25.95 -2.16 -0.46
CA GLN A 70 25.93 -1.05 -1.42
C GLN A 70 27.10 -0.10 -1.17
N THR A 71 27.17 0.98 -1.90
CA THR A 71 28.24 1.98 -1.76
C THR A 71 27.65 3.37 -1.63
N VAL A 72 28.26 4.17 -0.79
CA VAL A 72 28.09 5.63 -0.71
C VAL A 72 29.44 6.30 -0.90
N THR A 73 29.46 7.59 -1.13
CA THR A 73 30.68 8.40 -1.22
C THR A 73 30.73 9.33 -0.02
N ASP A 74 31.77 9.27 0.77
CA ASP A 74 31.93 10.19 1.89
C ASP A 74 32.18 11.64 1.45
N THR A 75 32.15 12.55 2.38
CA THR A 75 32.36 14.00 2.12
C THR A 75 33.78 14.34 1.63
N ASP A 76 34.73 13.42 1.73
CA ASP A 76 36.09 13.52 1.18
C ASP A 76 36.20 12.90 -0.23
N GLY A 77 35.13 12.32 -0.76
CA GLY A 77 35.08 11.67 -2.07
C GLY A 77 35.57 10.22 -2.07
N VAL A 78 35.64 9.58 -0.92
CA VAL A 78 36.04 8.16 -0.78
C VAL A 78 34.81 7.26 -0.81
N LEU A 79 34.88 6.17 -1.59
CA LEU A 79 33.82 5.17 -1.62
C LEU A 79 33.85 4.32 -0.35
N GLU A 80 32.71 4.24 0.32
CA GLU A 80 32.49 3.41 1.49
C GLU A 80 31.39 2.38 1.25
N ALA A 81 31.51 1.21 1.87
CA ALA A 81 30.49 0.17 1.81
C ALA A 81 29.47 0.41 2.91
N ILE A 82 28.19 0.29 2.54
CA ILE A 82 27.05 0.34 3.46
C ILE A 82 26.25 -0.94 3.35
N SER A 83 25.72 -1.42 4.47
CA SER A 83 24.79 -2.56 4.56
C SER A 83 23.59 -2.14 5.39
N PRO A 84 22.45 -2.86 5.32
CA PRO A 84 21.30 -2.54 6.14
C PRO A 84 21.67 -2.40 7.62
N PHE A 85 21.19 -1.35 8.25
CA PHE A 85 21.44 -1.07 9.66
C PHE A 85 20.15 -0.67 10.37
N ARG A 86 20.08 -1.09 11.63
CA ARG A 86 18.92 -0.82 12.47
C ARG A 86 18.97 0.59 13.03
N ILE A 87 17.84 1.29 12.93
CA ILE A 87 17.53 2.48 13.71
C ILE A 87 16.38 2.17 14.68
N GLY A 88 16.32 2.87 15.79
CA GLY A 88 15.33 2.60 16.82
C GLY A 88 15.03 3.83 17.66
N PRO A 89 14.39 3.67 18.84
CA PRO A 89 14.01 4.79 19.70
C PRO A 89 15.19 5.66 20.17
N GLN A 90 16.42 5.15 20.12
CA GLN A 90 17.61 5.94 20.48
C GLN A 90 17.93 6.99 19.44
N GLU A 91 17.71 6.66 18.16
CA GLU A 91 17.88 7.51 16.99
C GLU A 91 16.61 8.31 16.67
N TRP A 92 15.54 8.10 17.43
CA TRP A 92 14.21 8.69 17.16
C TRP A 92 13.69 8.28 15.78
N ALA A 93 13.67 6.98 15.53
CA ALA A 93 13.35 6.40 14.23
C ALA A 93 11.90 6.61 13.78
N ALA A 94 10.99 6.99 14.66
CA ALA A 94 9.61 7.28 14.29
C ALA A 94 9.45 8.50 13.38
N ASP A 95 10.45 9.41 13.39
CA ASP A 95 10.45 10.63 12.60
C ASP A 95 11.59 10.58 11.58
N THR A 96 11.39 10.03 10.40
CA THR A 96 12.39 9.97 9.34
C THR A 96 12.07 10.93 8.20
N ASP A 97 13.09 11.43 7.52
CA ASP A 97 12.89 12.23 6.30
C ASP A 97 12.49 11.35 5.11
N ASP A 98 11.87 11.97 4.13
CA ASP A 98 11.47 11.42 2.84
C ASP A 98 12.66 11.27 1.89
N VAL A 99 12.84 10.09 1.29
CA VAL A 99 13.82 9.85 0.23
C VAL A 99 13.14 9.88 -1.16
N ASP A 100 13.93 10.05 -2.22
CA ASP A 100 13.37 10.16 -3.57
C ASP A 100 12.79 8.83 -4.05
N HIS A 101 11.46 8.75 -4.10
CA HIS A 101 10.68 7.60 -4.57
C HIS A 101 9.97 7.86 -5.91
N SER A 102 10.36 8.92 -6.63
CA SER A 102 9.88 9.15 -8.00
C SER A 102 10.16 7.94 -8.90
N HIS A 103 9.34 7.73 -9.94
CA HIS A 103 9.51 6.64 -10.89
C HIS A 103 10.97 6.48 -11.40
N PRO A 104 11.66 7.53 -11.88
CA PRO A 104 13.05 7.38 -12.31
C PRO A 104 14.00 7.00 -11.18
N ALA A 105 13.73 7.44 -9.94
CA ALA A 105 14.55 7.09 -8.79
C ALA A 105 14.42 5.61 -8.45
N ILE A 106 13.19 5.09 -8.33
CA ILE A 106 12.94 3.68 -8.01
C ILE A 106 13.52 2.77 -9.09
N VAL A 107 13.29 3.06 -10.39
CA VAL A 107 13.87 2.30 -11.51
C VAL A 107 15.40 2.26 -11.43
N ALA A 108 16.04 3.40 -11.12
CA ALA A 108 17.49 3.46 -10.96
C ALA A 108 17.99 2.71 -9.72
N LYS A 109 17.28 2.81 -8.58
CA LYS A 109 17.56 2.10 -7.33
C LYS A 109 17.50 0.57 -7.51
N MET A 110 16.47 0.08 -8.20
CA MET A 110 16.30 -1.34 -8.50
C MET A 110 17.38 -1.89 -9.44
N HIS A 111 17.96 -1.08 -10.30
CA HIS A 111 19.04 -1.43 -11.23
C HIS A 111 18.74 -2.69 -12.05
N VAL A 112 17.82 -2.59 -12.99
CA VAL A 112 17.43 -3.72 -13.84
C VAL A 112 18.50 -4.02 -14.90
N VAL A 113 19.05 -5.25 -14.87
CA VAL A 113 20.03 -5.73 -15.83
C VAL A 113 19.56 -7.08 -16.38
N ASP A 114 19.51 -7.19 -17.71
CA ASP A 114 19.06 -8.40 -18.39
C ASP A 114 17.68 -8.91 -17.90
N GLY A 115 16.76 -8.01 -17.63
CA GLY A 115 15.41 -8.32 -17.16
C GLY A 115 15.32 -8.77 -15.69
N THR A 116 16.34 -8.50 -14.89
CA THR A 116 16.36 -8.82 -13.45
C THR A 116 16.74 -7.57 -12.65
N ALA A 117 15.94 -7.23 -11.65
CA ALA A 117 16.28 -6.19 -10.69
C ALA A 117 17.39 -6.68 -9.76
N ARG A 118 18.46 -5.91 -9.65
CA ARG A 118 19.62 -6.24 -8.79
C ARG A 118 19.45 -5.77 -7.36
N MET A 119 18.58 -4.82 -7.15
CA MET A 119 18.28 -4.17 -5.86
C MET A 119 19.53 -3.55 -5.19
N ASP A 120 20.50 -3.11 -5.95
CA ASP A 120 21.87 -2.83 -5.45
C ASP A 120 22.32 -1.38 -5.55
N ARG A 121 21.39 -0.41 -5.78
CA ARG A 121 21.73 0.99 -5.95
C ARG A 121 20.92 1.99 -5.13
N PHE A 122 20.22 1.56 -4.10
CA PHE A 122 19.36 2.44 -3.30
C PHE A 122 20.18 3.60 -2.71
N ALA A 123 21.21 3.29 -1.94
CA ALA A 123 22.05 4.29 -1.32
C ALA A 123 22.75 5.21 -2.33
N GLN A 124 23.38 4.63 -3.35
CA GLN A 124 24.13 5.39 -4.34
C GLN A 124 23.26 6.33 -5.17
N VAL A 125 22.08 5.87 -5.58
CA VAL A 125 21.16 6.68 -6.40
C VAL A 125 20.64 7.84 -5.57
N GLU A 126 20.18 7.59 -4.36
CA GLU A 126 19.68 8.63 -3.46
C GLU A 126 20.73 9.69 -3.19
N GLU A 127 21.94 9.31 -2.77
CA GLU A 127 23.07 10.23 -2.56
C GLU A 127 23.36 11.06 -3.82
N SER A 128 23.42 10.40 -4.99
CA SER A 128 23.75 11.09 -6.24
C SER A 128 22.68 12.08 -6.69
N ARG A 129 21.42 11.81 -6.42
CA ARG A 129 20.30 12.72 -6.74
C ARG A 129 20.28 13.95 -5.83
N ARG A 130 20.81 13.84 -4.61
CA ARG A 130 20.98 14.95 -3.67
C ARG A 130 22.32 15.70 -3.87
N THR A 131 23.21 15.20 -4.71
CA THR A 131 24.55 15.77 -4.95
C THR A 131 24.56 16.59 -6.23
N GLN A 132 25.14 17.79 -6.20
CA GLN A 132 25.33 18.61 -7.40
C GLN A 132 26.34 17.95 -8.35
N ALA A 133 26.00 17.94 -9.63
CA ALA A 133 26.82 17.31 -10.66
C ALA A 133 28.30 17.78 -10.61
N GLY A 134 29.23 16.83 -10.50
CA GLY A 134 30.66 17.07 -10.45
C GLY A 134 31.22 17.52 -9.11
N GLN A 135 30.43 17.48 -8.04
CA GLN A 135 30.86 17.75 -6.68
C GLN A 135 30.91 16.44 -5.85
N THR A 136 31.64 16.47 -4.75
CA THR A 136 31.52 15.46 -3.70
C THR A 136 30.21 15.66 -2.96
N PRO A 137 29.58 14.58 -2.43
CA PRO A 137 28.37 14.68 -1.64
C PRO A 137 28.56 15.64 -0.44
N SER A 138 27.52 16.40 -0.16
CA SER A 138 27.43 17.06 1.14
C SER A 138 27.10 16.02 2.21
N ARG A 139 27.29 16.37 3.49
CA ARG A 139 26.87 15.52 4.59
C ARG A 139 25.41 15.10 4.45
N LYS A 140 24.54 16.05 4.19
CA LYS A 140 23.11 15.82 3.97
C LYS A 140 22.83 14.82 2.84
N ALA A 141 23.53 14.93 1.71
CA ALA A 141 23.37 14.01 0.58
C ALA A 141 23.80 12.59 0.94
N LEU A 142 24.91 12.45 1.69
CA LEU A 142 25.38 11.17 2.21
C LEU A 142 24.35 10.54 3.14
N GLU A 143 23.82 11.29 4.11
CA GLU A 143 22.83 10.81 5.06
C GLU A 143 21.52 10.37 4.40
N TYR A 144 21.07 11.06 3.35
CA TYR A 144 19.93 10.60 2.53
C TYR A 144 20.22 9.25 1.85
N GLY A 145 21.43 9.07 1.30
CA GLY A 145 21.84 7.78 0.75
C GLY A 145 21.88 6.68 1.81
N GLU A 146 22.43 6.99 2.99
CA GLU A 146 22.47 6.08 4.14
C GLU A 146 21.04 5.72 4.62
N LEU A 147 20.13 6.69 4.65
CA LEU A 147 18.76 6.53 5.15
C LEU A 147 18.01 5.42 4.38
N THR A 148 18.24 5.30 3.08
CA THR A 148 17.59 4.22 2.27
C THR A 148 17.95 2.81 2.74
N MET A 149 19.04 2.64 3.50
CA MET A 149 19.51 1.35 4.02
C MET A 149 19.13 1.11 5.49
N ALA A 150 18.45 2.08 6.10
CA ALA A 150 17.98 1.96 7.48
C ALA A 150 16.75 1.05 7.55
N TYR A 151 16.61 0.31 8.65
CA TYR A 151 15.40 -0.44 8.95
C TYR A 151 15.00 -0.28 10.42
N GLU A 152 13.73 -0.43 10.67
CA GLU A 152 13.09 -0.38 11.98
C GLU A 152 12.62 -1.77 12.42
N ASP A 153 12.19 -1.90 13.66
CA ASP A 153 11.63 -3.12 14.20
C ASP A 153 10.55 -2.83 15.26
N CYS A 154 10.12 -3.87 15.95
CA CYS A 154 9.14 -3.77 17.02
C CYS A 154 9.51 -2.86 18.20
N ASP A 155 10.69 -2.29 18.25
CA ASP A 155 11.00 -1.23 19.23
C ASP A 155 10.51 0.15 18.77
N THR A 156 10.29 0.33 17.46
CA THR A 156 9.74 1.56 16.88
C THR A 156 8.25 1.42 16.55
N VAL A 157 7.85 0.30 15.90
CA VAL A 157 6.46 0.04 15.46
C VAL A 157 5.88 -1.23 16.10
N PRO A 158 5.76 -1.27 17.45
CA PRO A 158 5.37 -2.48 18.17
C PRO A 158 3.98 -3.00 17.86
N LEU A 159 3.02 -2.12 17.53
CA LEU A 159 1.63 -2.53 17.27
C LEU A 159 1.50 -3.25 15.94
N LEU A 160 2.17 -2.78 14.90
CA LEU A 160 2.22 -3.45 13.60
C LEU A 160 2.82 -4.86 13.72
N TRP A 161 3.89 -5.01 14.51
CA TRP A 161 4.49 -6.30 14.78
C TRP A 161 3.59 -7.22 15.63
N ASP A 162 2.85 -6.67 16.60
CA ASP A 162 1.88 -7.44 17.40
C ASP A 162 0.73 -7.96 16.52
N TYR A 163 0.22 -7.14 15.59
CA TYR A 163 -0.78 -7.59 14.61
C TYR A 163 -0.22 -8.67 13.68
N ALA A 164 0.99 -8.49 13.16
CA ALA A 164 1.66 -9.48 12.30
C ALA A 164 1.88 -10.81 13.03
N GLN A 165 2.28 -10.77 14.33
CA GLN A 165 2.42 -11.96 15.16
C GLN A 165 1.08 -12.66 15.44
N LYS A 166 0.01 -11.90 15.55
CA LYS A 166 -1.31 -12.44 15.89
C LYS A 166 -2.06 -12.98 14.66
N PHE A 167 -1.86 -12.41 13.50
CA PHE A 167 -2.64 -12.73 12.29
C PHE A 167 -1.78 -13.21 11.14
N VAL A 168 -2.00 -12.72 9.93
CA VAL A 168 -1.26 -13.13 8.74
C VAL A 168 -0.50 -11.95 8.16
N LEU A 169 0.81 -12.10 8.05
CA LEU A 169 1.71 -11.20 7.36
C LEU A 169 2.05 -11.81 6.00
N PHE A 170 1.87 -11.06 4.92
CA PHE A 170 2.34 -11.42 3.59
C PHE A 170 3.70 -10.75 3.36
N ASP A 171 4.67 -11.52 2.91
CA ASP A 171 6.05 -11.05 2.73
C ASP A 171 6.51 -10.98 1.27
N HIS A 172 5.60 -11.17 0.31
CA HIS A 172 5.87 -11.08 -1.11
C HIS A 172 4.79 -10.26 -1.85
N ILE A 173 4.36 -9.16 -1.26
CA ILE A 173 3.48 -8.18 -1.89
C ILE A 173 4.34 -7.02 -2.41
N PHE A 174 4.17 -6.67 -3.66
CA PHE A 174 4.95 -5.64 -4.34
C PHE A 174 4.08 -4.41 -4.64
N GLN A 175 4.67 -3.22 -4.62
CA GLN A 175 3.95 -2.07 -5.16
C GLN A 175 3.67 -2.30 -6.66
N SER A 176 2.45 -2.03 -7.09
CA SER A 176 2.01 -2.36 -8.47
C SER A 176 2.68 -1.54 -9.56
N MET A 177 3.24 -0.40 -9.21
CA MET A 177 3.92 0.51 -10.13
C MET A 177 5.24 0.98 -9.52
N THR A 178 6.29 1.10 -10.33
CA THR A 178 7.54 1.76 -9.92
C THR A 178 7.32 3.27 -9.94
N GLY A 179 6.89 3.83 -8.84
CA GLY A 179 6.59 5.25 -8.75
C GLY A 179 6.17 5.67 -7.36
N PRO A 180 5.81 6.93 -7.17
CA PRO A 180 5.34 7.46 -5.91
C PRO A 180 3.88 7.07 -5.62
N SER A 181 3.23 7.73 -4.68
CA SER A 181 1.96 7.33 -4.06
C SER A 181 0.77 7.22 -5.01
N THR A 182 0.59 8.12 -5.96
CA THR A 182 -0.60 8.14 -6.84
C THR A 182 -0.82 6.81 -7.58
N PRO A 183 0.18 6.21 -8.24
CA PRO A 183 0.02 4.88 -8.86
C PRO A 183 -0.50 3.80 -7.91
N GLY A 184 -0.03 3.77 -6.66
CA GLY A 184 -0.52 2.84 -5.64
C GLY A 184 -1.98 3.09 -5.26
N ASN A 185 -2.35 4.36 -5.08
CA ASN A 185 -3.72 4.78 -4.79
C ASN A 185 -4.70 4.48 -5.94
N LEU A 186 -4.23 4.42 -7.18
CA LEU A 186 -5.00 3.95 -8.34
C LEU A 186 -5.10 2.42 -8.37
N ALA A 187 -3.98 1.74 -8.15
CA ALA A 187 -3.89 0.29 -8.26
C ALA A 187 -4.70 -0.44 -7.19
N ILE A 188 -4.87 0.13 -5.98
CA ILE A 188 -5.65 -0.49 -4.90
C ILE A 188 -7.16 -0.62 -5.23
N ILE A 189 -7.65 0.13 -6.23
CA ILE A 189 -9.03 0.06 -6.71
C ILE A 189 -9.14 -0.40 -8.17
N GLY A 190 -8.07 -0.29 -8.96
CA GLY A 190 -8.06 -0.58 -10.39
C GLY A 190 -7.16 -1.75 -10.79
N ALA A 191 -6.36 -2.29 -9.86
CA ALA A 191 -5.34 -3.31 -10.12
C ALA A 191 -4.31 -2.92 -11.20
N GLN A 192 -4.20 -1.63 -11.49
CA GLN A 192 -3.31 -1.00 -12.47
C GLN A 192 -3.27 0.51 -12.23
N ALA A 193 -2.37 1.21 -12.90
CA ALA A 193 -2.25 2.67 -12.86
C ALA A 193 -2.31 3.32 -14.26
N GLY A 194 -3.19 2.83 -15.16
CA GLY A 194 -3.43 3.42 -16.48
C GLY A 194 -2.84 2.64 -17.67
N ASP A 195 -2.37 1.41 -17.47
CA ASP A 195 -1.85 0.58 -18.56
C ASP A 195 -2.89 0.31 -19.65
N THR A 196 -4.15 0.07 -19.25
CA THR A 196 -5.27 -0.11 -20.18
C THR A 196 -5.44 1.12 -21.05
N GLU A 197 -5.48 2.29 -20.44
CA GLU A 197 -5.71 3.54 -21.16
C GLU A 197 -4.50 3.89 -22.04
N LEU A 198 -3.26 3.64 -21.60
CA LEU A 198 -2.09 3.73 -22.46
C LEU A 198 -2.20 2.83 -23.70
N ALA A 199 -2.72 1.61 -23.57
CA ALA A 199 -2.91 0.71 -24.71
C ALA A 199 -3.98 1.22 -25.69
N LEU A 200 -5.00 1.92 -25.21
CA LEU A 200 -6.07 2.52 -26.02
C LEU A 200 -5.65 3.86 -26.62
N HIS A 201 -4.87 4.65 -25.89
CA HIS A 201 -4.49 6.02 -26.19
C HIS A 201 -2.97 6.23 -26.05
N PRO A 202 -2.15 5.60 -26.90
CA PRO A 202 -0.69 5.70 -26.80
C PRO A 202 -0.15 7.12 -27.03
N GLU A 203 -0.98 8.03 -27.57
CA GLU A 203 -0.67 9.45 -27.71
C GLU A 203 -0.56 10.21 -26.38
N PHE A 204 -1.08 9.64 -25.28
CA PHE A 204 -0.99 10.19 -23.93
C PHE A 204 0.13 9.57 -23.09
N ALA A 205 1.05 8.86 -23.74
CA ALA A 205 2.17 8.23 -23.05
C ALA A 205 2.95 9.22 -22.17
N ALA A 206 3.20 8.84 -20.92
CA ALA A 206 4.05 9.62 -20.02
C ALA A 206 5.47 9.73 -20.58
N PRO A 207 6.15 10.88 -20.40
CA PRO A 207 7.49 11.08 -20.94
C PRO A 207 8.56 10.17 -20.31
N GLY A 208 8.32 9.62 -19.10
CA GLY A 208 9.25 8.70 -18.44
C GLY A 208 10.56 9.34 -17.95
N ASP A 209 10.73 10.65 -18.09
CA ASP A 209 11.95 11.38 -17.78
C ASP A 209 11.95 12.03 -16.38
N GLY A 210 10.91 11.77 -15.56
CA GLY A 210 10.72 12.39 -14.25
C GLY A 210 10.34 13.87 -14.31
N SER A 211 10.00 14.39 -15.50
CA SER A 211 9.32 15.66 -15.58
C SER A 211 7.91 15.47 -14.98
N LYS A 212 7.52 16.35 -14.07
CA LYS A 212 6.17 16.34 -13.49
C LYS A 212 5.16 16.55 -14.63
N GLY A 213 4.65 15.45 -15.17
CA GLY A 213 3.76 15.45 -16.31
C GLY A 213 2.65 14.44 -16.10
N ALA A 214 1.41 14.89 -16.24
CA ALA A 214 0.29 13.96 -16.41
C ALA A 214 0.52 13.13 -17.68
N GLY A 215 0.36 11.82 -17.57
CA GLY A 215 0.54 10.89 -18.70
C GLY A 215 0.26 9.44 -18.29
N LEU A 216 0.36 8.53 -19.22
CA LEU A 216 0.00 7.13 -19.04
C LEU A 216 1.20 6.19 -19.27
N PRO A 217 1.35 5.11 -18.49
CA PRO A 217 0.66 4.92 -17.22
C PRO A 217 1.03 6.05 -16.25
N VAL A 218 0.21 6.26 -15.21
CA VAL A 218 0.50 7.30 -14.21
C VAL A 218 1.78 6.92 -13.46
N GLN A 219 2.76 7.84 -13.44
CA GLN A 219 4.10 7.61 -12.90
C GLN A 219 4.53 8.65 -11.87
N ASP A 220 3.74 9.70 -11.68
CA ASP A 220 4.04 10.84 -10.82
C ASP A 220 2.81 11.19 -9.96
N ASP A 221 3.01 12.03 -8.94
CA ASP A 221 1.95 12.55 -8.07
C ASP A 221 1.28 13.78 -8.70
N ALA A 222 0.66 13.56 -9.83
CA ALA A 222 -0.18 14.57 -10.46
C ALA A 222 -1.53 14.63 -9.73
N ASP A 223 -1.97 15.83 -9.35
CA ASP A 223 -3.28 16.01 -8.71
C ASP A 223 -4.42 15.53 -9.62
N PRO A 224 -5.50 14.95 -9.07
CA PRO A 224 -6.67 14.57 -9.86
C PRO A 224 -7.38 15.79 -10.44
N HIS A 225 -8.03 15.61 -11.57
CA HIS A 225 -8.86 16.63 -12.23
C HIS A 225 -9.96 17.18 -11.29
N TRP A 226 -10.55 16.32 -10.49
CA TRP A 226 -11.53 16.68 -9.48
C TRP A 226 -10.88 16.59 -8.08
N GLY A 227 -10.89 17.68 -7.33
CA GLY A 227 -10.41 17.69 -5.95
C GLY A 227 -11.47 17.26 -4.94
N SER A 228 -11.23 17.54 -3.65
CA SER A 228 -12.23 17.36 -2.60
C SER A 228 -13.48 18.24 -2.84
N PRO A 229 -14.60 18.04 -2.14
CA PRO A 229 -15.77 18.90 -2.24
C PRO A 229 -15.46 20.36 -2.01
N GLN A 230 -14.45 20.68 -1.22
CA GLN A 230 -14.01 22.04 -0.96
C GLN A 230 -13.18 22.60 -2.11
N ASP A 231 -12.49 21.75 -2.88
CA ASP A 231 -11.68 22.11 -4.04
C ASP A 231 -12.46 22.14 -5.35
N VAL A 232 -13.52 21.37 -5.48
CA VAL A 232 -14.30 21.23 -6.74
C VAL A 232 -14.76 22.57 -7.31
N SER A 233 -15.03 23.58 -6.45
CA SER A 233 -15.36 24.92 -6.92
C SER A 233 -14.16 25.70 -7.47
N ALA A 234 -12.95 25.33 -7.06
CA ALA A 234 -11.70 25.96 -7.51
C ALA A 234 -11.10 25.30 -8.75
N ARG A 235 -11.49 24.02 -9.01
CA ARG A 235 -10.99 23.22 -10.14
C ARG A 235 -12.15 22.67 -10.97
N PRO A 236 -12.97 23.51 -11.62
CA PRO A 236 -14.14 23.02 -12.35
C PRO A 236 -13.82 22.20 -13.60
N HIS A 237 -12.61 22.24 -14.11
CA HIS A 237 -12.06 21.45 -15.21
C HIS A 237 -10.56 21.65 -15.28
N VAL A 238 -9.83 20.74 -15.97
CA VAL A 238 -8.40 20.96 -16.30
C VAL A 238 -8.23 22.37 -16.81
N PRO A 239 -7.36 23.18 -16.20
CA PRO A 239 -7.09 24.51 -16.73
C PRO A 239 -6.62 24.36 -18.17
N ALA A 240 -7.14 25.23 -19.03
CA ALA A 240 -6.68 25.30 -20.42
C ALA A 240 -5.18 25.63 -20.55
N ASN A 241 -4.51 25.90 -19.42
CA ASN A 241 -3.10 26.20 -19.34
C ASN A 241 -2.49 25.53 -18.09
N PRO A 242 -1.63 24.50 -18.23
CA PRO A 242 -0.92 23.86 -17.12
C PRO A 242 -0.08 24.83 -16.27
N ALA A 243 0.26 26.01 -16.79
CA ALA A 243 0.98 27.05 -16.03
C ALA A 243 0.16 27.67 -14.89
N ASP A 244 -1.15 27.44 -14.84
CA ASP A 244 -2.02 27.90 -13.76
C ASP A 244 -1.89 27.02 -12.50
N PHE A 245 -1.18 25.84 -12.60
CA PHE A 245 -0.81 24.97 -11.49
C PHE A 245 0.72 24.90 -11.36
N PRO A 246 1.37 25.88 -10.75
CA PRO A 246 2.83 26.04 -10.80
C PRO A 246 3.62 24.95 -10.07
N ASN A 247 3.00 24.09 -9.26
CA ASN A 247 3.72 23.14 -8.41
C ASN A 247 3.46 21.67 -8.73
N TYR A 248 2.30 21.31 -9.29
CA TYR A 248 1.94 19.92 -9.62
C TYR A 248 1.25 19.87 -10.98
N ALA A 249 1.54 18.85 -11.77
CA ALA A 249 0.72 18.53 -12.94
C ALA A 249 -0.68 18.09 -12.46
N VAL A 250 -1.68 18.27 -13.31
CA VAL A 250 -3.02 17.72 -13.10
C VAL A 250 -3.17 16.54 -14.04
N GLN A 251 -3.48 15.38 -13.48
CA GLN A 251 -3.83 14.19 -14.27
C GLN A 251 -5.20 14.41 -14.90
N ASP A 252 -5.29 14.17 -16.20
CA ASP A 252 -6.58 14.18 -16.88
C ASP A 252 -7.46 13.01 -16.39
N ASN A 253 -8.74 13.03 -16.75
CA ASN A 253 -9.70 11.99 -16.40
C ASN A 253 -9.19 10.60 -16.80
N LEU A 254 -9.16 9.67 -15.84
CA LEU A 254 -8.87 8.27 -16.11
C LEU A 254 -10.17 7.51 -16.42
N THR A 255 -10.11 6.65 -17.44
CA THR A 255 -11.29 6.05 -18.06
C THR A 255 -11.28 4.51 -18.11
N TYR A 256 -10.34 3.85 -17.42
CA TYR A 256 -10.33 2.41 -17.29
C TYR A 256 -11.23 1.91 -16.14
N ALA A 257 -11.51 0.60 -16.10
CA ALA A 257 -12.40 0.00 -15.11
C ALA A 257 -11.78 -0.08 -13.71
N THR A 258 -12.60 0.16 -12.68
CA THR A 258 -12.23 0.03 -11.27
C THR A 258 -13.28 -0.75 -10.48
N LEU A 259 -12.95 -1.18 -9.26
CA LEU A 259 -13.87 -1.84 -8.33
C LEU A 259 -15.23 -1.12 -8.17
N PRO A 260 -15.30 0.20 -8.00
CA PRO A 260 -16.57 0.92 -7.97
C PRO A 260 -17.54 0.55 -9.10
N LEU A 261 -17.07 0.34 -10.32
CA LEU A 261 -17.93 -0.09 -11.44
C LEU A 261 -18.45 -1.52 -11.22
N THR A 262 -17.58 -2.49 -10.89
CA THR A 262 -18.01 -3.89 -10.69
C THR A 262 -18.90 -4.04 -9.48
N LEU A 263 -18.62 -3.29 -8.39
CA LEU A 263 -19.43 -3.29 -7.17
C LEU A 263 -20.84 -2.70 -7.38
N ALA A 264 -21.00 -1.77 -8.32
CA ALA A 264 -22.33 -1.24 -8.68
C ALA A 264 -23.26 -2.31 -9.28
N GLY A 265 -22.69 -3.34 -9.91
CA GLY A 265 -23.46 -4.47 -10.46
C GLY A 265 -24.59 -4.05 -11.39
N GLY A 266 -25.73 -4.73 -11.34
CA GLY A 266 -26.89 -4.42 -12.19
C GLY A 266 -27.47 -3.01 -12.01
N THR A 267 -27.15 -2.30 -10.91
CA THR A 267 -27.60 -0.91 -10.68
C THR A 267 -26.79 0.11 -11.49
N LEU A 268 -25.65 -0.28 -12.06
CA LEU A 268 -24.76 0.59 -12.81
C LEU A 268 -25.48 1.29 -13.97
N ALA A 269 -26.42 0.63 -14.64
CA ALA A 269 -27.25 1.24 -15.71
C ALA A 269 -28.01 2.49 -15.25
N THR A 270 -28.35 2.58 -13.97
CA THR A 270 -29.03 3.75 -13.40
C THR A 270 -28.01 4.78 -12.91
N ILE A 271 -26.91 4.30 -12.31
CA ILE A 271 -25.87 5.16 -11.73
C ILE A 271 -25.20 6.02 -12.80
N VAL A 272 -24.85 5.46 -13.95
CA VAL A 272 -24.20 6.21 -15.04
C VAL A 272 -25.08 7.31 -15.63
N GLN A 273 -26.38 7.32 -15.38
CA GLN A 273 -27.29 8.38 -15.82
C GLN A 273 -27.14 9.68 -15.02
N PHE A 274 -26.49 9.60 -13.86
CA PHE A 274 -26.21 10.77 -13.03
C PHE A 274 -24.84 11.41 -13.34
N ASP A 275 -24.07 10.77 -14.21
CA ASP A 275 -22.80 11.30 -14.65
C ASP A 275 -22.99 12.63 -15.39
N ALA A 276 -22.16 13.62 -15.08
CA ALA A 276 -22.31 14.98 -15.62
C ALA A 276 -21.79 15.10 -17.06
N ASP A 277 -20.79 14.29 -17.45
CA ASP A 277 -20.26 14.23 -18.82
C ASP A 277 -19.96 12.81 -19.28
N PRO A 278 -21.00 11.95 -19.44
CA PRO A 278 -20.80 10.54 -19.76
C PRO A 278 -20.08 10.28 -21.08
N ALA A 279 -20.00 11.26 -21.97
CA ALA A 279 -19.27 11.12 -23.22
C ALA A 279 -17.76 11.18 -23.04
N TYR A 280 -17.31 11.88 -22.01
CA TYR A 280 -15.91 12.03 -21.62
C TYR A 280 -15.54 11.01 -20.52
N ASP A 281 -16.38 10.89 -19.50
CA ASP A 281 -16.06 10.13 -18.29
C ASP A 281 -16.14 8.61 -18.50
N LEU A 282 -16.93 8.15 -19.50
CA LEU A 282 -17.20 6.71 -19.73
C LEU A 282 -16.63 6.21 -21.07
N ILE A 283 -15.76 6.96 -21.72
CA ILE A 283 -15.37 6.71 -23.12
C ILE A 283 -14.81 5.30 -23.34
N ASP A 284 -14.01 4.78 -22.43
CA ASP A 284 -13.29 3.52 -22.57
C ASP A 284 -13.94 2.34 -21.81
N VAL A 285 -14.92 2.59 -20.94
CA VAL A 285 -15.58 1.56 -20.12
C VAL A 285 -16.99 1.21 -20.58
N ASN A 286 -17.40 1.64 -21.77
CA ASN A 286 -18.77 1.40 -22.26
C ASN A 286 -19.09 -0.09 -22.48
N GLY A 287 -18.09 -0.89 -22.88
CA GLY A 287 -18.23 -2.34 -23.03
C GLY A 287 -18.36 -3.02 -21.69
N ASP A 288 -17.55 -2.60 -20.74
CA ASP A 288 -17.52 -3.11 -19.38
C ASP A 288 -18.82 -2.82 -18.64
N ILE A 289 -19.33 -1.58 -18.74
CA ILE A 289 -20.65 -1.21 -18.18
C ILE A 289 -21.75 -2.14 -18.71
N ARG A 290 -21.77 -2.39 -20.03
CA ARG A 290 -22.78 -3.30 -20.61
C ARG A 290 -22.64 -4.72 -20.08
N ALA A 291 -21.42 -5.23 -19.89
CA ALA A 291 -21.16 -6.56 -19.37
C ALA A 291 -21.57 -6.67 -17.89
N ILE A 292 -21.21 -5.70 -17.07
CA ILE A 292 -21.56 -5.63 -15.63
C ILE A 292 -23.09 -5.57 -15.46
N VAL A 293 -23.76 -4.73 -16.24
CA VAL A 293 -25.22 -4.61 -16.21
C VAL A 293 -25.91 -5.92 -16.66
N ALA A 294 -25.35 -6.58 -17.68
CA ALA A 294 -25.89 -7.84 -18.20
C ALA A 294 -25.71 -9.01 -17.21
N ASP A 295 -24.64 -9.03 -16.44
CA ASP A 295 -24.43 -9.99 -15.36
C ASP A 295 -25.49 -9.83 -14.26
N GLY A 296 -25.90 -8.61 -13.97
CA GLY A 296 -27.01 -8.29 -13.08
C GLY A 296 -26.76 -8.61 -11.61
N ALA A 297 -25.50 -8.73 -11.20
CA ALA A 297 -25.12 -8.99 -9.81
C ALA A 297 -25.67 -7.89 -8.87
N PRO A 298 -26.05 -8.21 -7.62
CA PRO A 298 -26.51 -7.21 -6.66
C PRO A 298 -25.44 -6.14 -6.39
N ARG A 299 -25.82 -4.90 -6.12
CA ARG A 299 -24.87 -3.86 -5.70
C ARG A 299 -24.17 -4.26 -4.40
N VAL A 300 -22.86 -4.01 -4.32
CA VAL A 300 -22.06 -4.04 -3.10
C VAL A 300 -21.73 -2.60 -2.74
N PRO A 301 -22.04 -2.11 -1.54
CA PRO A 301 -21.65 -0.79 -1.08
C PRO A 301 -20.12 -0.64 -1.06
N TRP A 302 -19.65 0.59 -1.25
CA TRP A 302 -18.26 0.93 -1.07
C TRP A 302 -18.14 2.35 -0.50
N GLY A 303 -16.98 2.68 0.07
CA GLY A 303 -16.67 4.01 0.55
C GLY A 303 -15.15 4.24 0.60
N TRP A 304 -14.77 5.50 0.43
CA TRP A 304 -13.40 5.98 0.62
C TRP A 304 -13.42 7.05 1.70
N PHE A 305 -12.72 6.81 2.79
CA PHE A 305 -12.63 7.69 3.94
C PHE A 305 -11.19 8.19 4.03
N GLN A 306 -10.98 9.48 3.85
CA GLN A 306 -9.65 10.07 3.88
C GLN A 306 -9.65 11.32 4.74
N GLU A 307 -8.65 11.44 5.60
CA GLU A 307 -8.53 12.59 6.47
C GLU A 307 -8.48 13.90 5.68
N GLY A 308 -9.23 14.91 6.17
CA GLY A 308 -9.29 16.24 5.57
C GLY A 308 -10.08 16.34 4.26
N TYR A 309 -10.74 15.27 3.78
CA TYR A 309 -11.52 15.32 2.54
C TYR A 309 -12.69 16.29 2.62
N ASP A 310 -13.31 16.45 3.75
CA ASP A 310 -14.43 17.37 3.96
C ASP A 310 -14.21 18.30 5.16
N SER A 311 -15.16 18.47 6.05
CA SER A 311 -15.14 19.49 7.10
C SER A 311 -14.45 19.08 8.40
N GLU A 312 -13.53 18.14 8.38
CA GLU A 312 -12.83 17.67 9.58
C GLU A 312 -11.95 18.74 10.21
N PRO A 313 -11.96 18.88 11.53
CA PRO A 313 -11.23 19.94 12.24
C PRO A 313 -9.75 19.58 12.51
N THR A 314 -9.09 18.89 11.61
CA THR A 314 -7.82 18.20 11.84
C THR A 314 -6.59 19.10 12.00
N ASP A 315 -6.71 20.37 11.67
CA ASP A 315 -5.59 21.31 11.71
C ASP A 315 -5.76 22.41 12.78
N GLY A 316 -6.60 22.15 13.78
CA GLY A 316 -6.89 23.12 14.84
C GLY A 316 -7.53 24.42 14.33
N GLY A 317 -8.21 24.37 13.19
CA GLY A 317 -8.78 25.52 12.51
C GLY A 317 -7.77 26.31 11.71
N ALA A 318 -6.61 25.73 11.38
CA ALA A 318 -5.68 26.34 10.43
C ALA A 318 -6.31 26.45 9.06
N ALA A 319 -5.93 27.47 8.34
CA ALA A 319 -6.58 27.85 7.11
C ALA A 319 -6.45 26.75 6.05
N VAL A 320 -7.59 26.37 5.56
CA VAL A 320 -7.79 25.63 4.33
C VAL A 320 -6.90 26.18 3.22
N GLN A 321 -5.99 25.35 2.71
CA GLN A 321 -5.29 25.66 1.47
C GLN A 321 -6.14 25.20 0.29
N ASN A 322 -6.53 26.13 -0.58
CA ASN A 322 -7.27 25.84 -1.82
C ASN A 322 -8.63 25.11 -1.65
N GLY A 323 -9.26 25.18 -0.47
CA GLY A 323 -10.58 24.62 -0.26
C GLY A 323 -10.62 23.30 0.49
N SER A 324 -9.51 22.56 0.63
CA SER A 324 -9.40 21.37 1.47
C SER A 324 -8.70 21.65 2.79
N HIS A 325 -8.88 20.77 3.78
CA HIS A 325 -8.15 20.85 5.03
C HIS A 325 -6.65 20.63 4.79
N ALA A 326 -5.81 21.19 5.65
CA ALA A 326 -4.35 21.06 5.55
C ALA A 326 -3.86 19.60 5.69
N SER A 327 -4.65 18.73 6.30
CA SER A 327 -4.41 17.29 6.39
C SER A 327 -4.69 16.53 5.09
N TYR A 328 -5.54 17.05 4.21
CA TYR A 328 -5.94 16.34 3.00
C TYR A 328 -4.83 16.34 1.95
N VAL A 329 -4.40 15.15 1.56
CA VAL A 329 -3.48 14.94 0.45
C VAL A 329 -4.28 14.62 -0.80
N THR A 330 -4.33 15.55 -1.74
CA THR A 330 -5.23 15.48 -2.90
C THR A 330 -4.93 14.28 -3.79
N HIS A 331 -3.66 13.99 -4.05
CA HIS A 331 -3.25 12.91 -4.93
C HIS A 331 -3.33 11.52 -4.30
N HIS A 332 -3.65 11.41 -3.02
CA HIS A 332 -3.91 10.13 -2.36
C HIS A 332 -5.35 9.62 -2.51
N ASN A 333 -6.24 10.38 -3.14
CA ASN A 333 -7.63 9.96 -3.34
C ASN A 333 -7.82 9.32 -4.72
N GLY A 334 -7.52 8.02 -4.83
CA GLY A 334 -7.63 7.28 -6.09
C GLY A 334 -8.96 7.44 -6.82
N PRO A 335 -10.14 7.34 -6.16
CA PRO A 335 -11.43 7.57 -6.80
C PRO A 335 -11.62 8.93 -7.48
N GLN A 336 -10.91 9.97 -7.03
CA GLN A 336 -11.00 11.32 -7.60
C GLN A 336 -10.42 11.43 -9.02
N TYR A 337 -9.65 10.46 -9.48
CA TYR A 337 -9.09 10.45 -10.82
C TYR A 337 -10.07 10.00 -11.90
N PHE A 338 -11.21 9.44 -11.52
CA PHE A 338 -12.20 8.87 -12.42
C PHE A 338 -13.45 9.74 -12.48
N GLY A 339 -13.75 10.31 -13.65
CA GLY A 339 -14.92 11.18 -13.84
C GLY A 339 -16.21 10.47 -13.49
N TYR A 340 -16.36 9.20 -13.86
CA TYR A 340 -17.57 8.42 -13.53
C TYR A 340 -17.78 8.21 -12.02
N ILE A 341 -16.80 8.56 -11.17
CA ILE A 341 -16.93 8.66 -9.71
C ILE A 341 -17.03 10.12 -9.28
N ALA A 342 -15.98 10.89 -9.54
CA ALA A 342 -15.84 12.25 -9.02
C ALA A 342 -16.81 13.25 -9.63
N ASN A 343 -17.14 13.10 -10.92
CA ASN A 343 -18.10 13.94 -11.66
C ASN A 343 -19.55 13.38 -11.63
N ASN A 344 -19.74 12.23 -11.00
CA ASN A 344 -21.04 11.60 -10.80
C ASN A 344 -21.52 11.85 -9.35
N PRO A 345 -22.53 12.69 -9.11
CA PRO A 345 -22.99 12.99 -7.75
C PRO A 345 -23.42 11.77 -6.92
N HIS A 346 -23.85 10.69 -7.59
CA HIS A 346 -24.26 9.47 -6.91
C HIS A 346 -23.05 8.68 -6.39
N GLU A 347 -21.98 8.55 -7.21
CA GLU A 347 -20.79 7.81 -6.82
C GLU A 347 -19.89 8.66 -5.92
N ARG A 348 -19.78 9.96 -6.16
CA ARG A 348 -19.05 10.89 -5.29
C ARG A 348 -19.55 10.91 -3.85
N SER A 349 -20.83 10.56 -3.63
CA SER A 349 -21.39 10.44 -2.27
C SER A 349 -20.81 9.27 -1.45
N ASN A 350 -19.91 8.47 -2.02
CA ASN A 350 -19.17 7.43 -1.31
C ASN A 350 -17.78 7.92 -0.82
N LEU A 351 -17.44 9.19 -1.07
CA LEU A 351 -16.19 9.81 -0.60
C LEU A 351 -16.47 10.63 0.65
N HIS A 352 -15.69 10.42 1.70
CA HIS A 352 -15.95 10.92 3.05
C HIS A 352 -14.66 11.36 3.74
N GLY A 353 -14.79 12.14 4.78
CA GLY A 353 -13.71 12.40 5.75
C GLY A 353 -13.49 11.22 6.71
N LEU A 354 -12.36 11.23 7.41
CA LEU A 354 -11.98 10.15 8.33
C LEU A 354 -12.92 10.06 9.54
N GLU A 355 -13.41 11.19 10.08
CA GLU A 355 -14.37 11.18 11.20
C GLU A 355 -15.67 10.43 10.85
N ASP A 356 -16.13 10.54 9.60
CA ASP A 356 -17.32 9.82 9.10
C ASP A 356 -17.16 8.29 9.21
N PHE A 357 -15.93 7.77 9.08
CA PHE A 357 -15.65 6.36 9.30
C PHE A 357 -15.93 5.94 10.73
N PHE A 358 -15.35 6.64 11.70
CA PHE A 358 -15.56 6.36 13.12
C PHE A 358 -17.03 6.54 13.54
N ASP A 359 -17.68 7.57 13.05
CA ASP A 359 -19.11 7.83 13.30
C ASP A 359 -19.99 6.73 12.69
N SER A 360 -19.66 6.25 11.48
CA SER A 360 -20.39 5.16 10.84
C SER A 360 -20.25 3.84 11.58
N LEU A 361 -19.06 3.55 12.15
CA LEU A 361 -18.84 2.36 12.98
C LEU A 361 -19.60 2.45 14.30
N SER A 362 -19.44 3.57 15.02
CA SER A 362 -20.07 3.79 16.33
C SER A 362 -21.60 3.85 16.24
N GLY A 363 -22.12 4.51 15.21
CA GLY A 363 -23.56 4.59 14.90
C GLY A 363 -24.11 3.32 14.28
N GLY A 364 -23.28 2.42 13.80
CA GLY A 364 -23.68 1.22 13.09
C GLY A 364 -24.45 1.52 11.80
N THR A 365 -24.03 2.55 11.06
CA THR A 365 -24.76 3.07 9.89
C THR A 365 -24.19 2.61 8.55
N LEU A 366 -23.04 1.92 8.52
CA LEU A 366 -22.56 1.34 7.27
C LEU A 366 -23.62 0.43 6.65
N PRO A 367 -23.83 0.51 5.32
CA PRO A 367 -24.71 -0.39 4.59
C PRO A 367 -24.37 -1.87 4.83
N GLU A 368 -25.33 -2.76 4.60
CA GLU A 368 -25.12 -4.19 4.79
C GLU A 368 -24.15 -4.75 3.73
N GLY A 369 -22.99 -5.17 4.21
CA GLY A 369 -21.89 -5.61 3.37
C GLY A 369 -21.17 -4.44 2.71
N GLY A 370 -19.92 -4.59 2.30
CA GLY A 370 -19.24 -3.55 1.54
C GLY A 370 -17.73 -3.57 1.66
N VAL A 371 -17.11 -2.65 0.90
CA VAL A 371 -15.67 -2.42 0.88
C VAL A 371 -15.39 -0.98 1.27
N TYR A 372 -14.55 -0.77 2.27
CA TYR A 372 -14.29 0.54 2.83
C TYR A 372 -12.79 0.78 2.93
N TYR A 373 -12.31 1.76 2.20
CA TYR A 373 -10.92 2.22 2.22
C TYR A 373 -10.81 3.34 3.24
N VAL A 374 -9.77 3.31 4.06
CA VAL A 374 -9.54 4.29 5.12
C VAL A 374 -8.09 4.74 5.06
N LYS A 375 -7.85 6.06 5.06
CA LYS A 375 -6.53 6.65 4.89
C LYS A 375 -6.38 7.88 5.76
N GLY A 376 -5.23 7.99 6.42
CA GLY A 376 -4.79 9.18 7.15
C GLY A 376 -4.42 10.35 6.24
N GLY A 377 -3.65 11.29 6.76
CA GLY A 377 -3.22 12.47 6.04
C GLY A 377 -2.00 13.17 6.64
N MET A 378 -1.73 14.40 6.17
CA MET A 378 -0.56 15.20 6.61
C MET A 378 -0.64 15.69 8.07
N HIS A 379 -1.80 15.61 8.71
CA HIS A 379 -2.01 15.89 10.12
C HIS A 379 -2.74 14.70 10.74
N ASN A 380 -3.15 14.80 11.99
CA ASN A 380 -3.94 13.75 12.63
C ASN A 380 -5.11 14.31 13.45
N ILE A 381 -6.25 13.64 13.40
CA ILE A 381 -7.49 14.04 14.08
C ILE A 381 -7.37 14.07 15.61
N TYR A 382 -6.32 13.48 16.17
CA TYR A 382 -6.13 13.40 17.62
C TYR A 382 -5.17 14.45 18.17
N GLU A 383 -4.67 15.37 17.34
CA GLU A 383 -3.69 16.39 17.70
C GLU A 383 -2.42 15.82 18.38
N LEU A 384 -2.06 14.57 18.04
CA LEU A 384 -0.84 13.92 18.52
C LEU A 384 0.39 14.64 17.97
N ARG A 385 1.50 14.55 18.68
CA ARG A 385 2.76 15.17 18.27
C ARG A 385 3.92 14.20 18.49
N PRO A 386 4.95 14.24 17.64
CA PRO A 386 6.16 13.45 17.82
C PRO A 386 6.72 13.54 19.23
N SER A 387 7.27 12.42 19.69
CA SER A 387 7.92 12.37 21.01
C SER A 387 9.31 13.03 21.02
N PHE A 388 9.88 13.34 19.86
CA PHE A 388 11.12 14.05 19.72
C PHE A 388 11.01 15.46 20.28
N PRO A 389 11.97 15.92 21.13
CA PRO A 389 11.80 17.17 21.89
C PRO A 389 12.02 18.45 21.08
N ASP A 390 12.47 18.36 19.82
CA ASP A 390 12.63 19.55 18.98
C ASP A 390 11.29 20.06 18.47
N SER A 391 11.01 21.33 18.70
CA SER A 391 9.74 21.93 18.34
C SER A 391 9.50 22.03 16.83
N LYS A 392 10.54 22.02 16.00
CA LYS A 392 10.38 22.02 14.54
C LYS A 392 9.94 20.64 14.06
N VAL A 393 10.54 19.58 14.60
CA VAL A 393 10.11 18.20 14.32
C VAL A 393 8.68 18.00 14.79
N GLN A 394 8.34 18.44 16.02
CA GLN A 394 6.97 18.36 16.53
C GLN A 394 5.92 19.14 15.71
N MET A 395 6.34 20.04 14.85
CA MET A 395 5.46 20.80 13.95
C MET A 395 5.52 20.30 12.50
N ALA A 396 6.51 19.50 12.14
CA ALA A 396 6.71 19.00 10.79
C ALA A 396 6.14 17.58 10.59
N PHE A 397 6.22 16.73 11.62
CA PHE A 397 5.84 15.32 11.54
C PHE A 397 4.49 15.08 12.26
N LEU A 398 3.43 15.67 11.74
CA LEU A 398 2.08 15.60 12.32
C LEU A 398 1.16 14.60 11.63
N GLY A 399 1.57 14.05 10.50
CA GLY A 399 0.77 13.12 9.72
C GLY A 399 0.59 11.77 10.43
N ASP A 400 -0.45 11.07 10.03
CA ASP A 400 -0.82 9.75 10.52
C ASP A 400 -1.04 8.72 9.40
N ASP A 401 -0.67 9.08 8.16
CA ASP A 401 -0.67 8.18 7.01
C ASP A 401 0.64 7.39 6.82
N ASP A 402 1.63 7.57 7.72
CA ASP A 402 2.95 6.92 7.74
C ASP A 402 3.99 7.45 6.74
N HIS A 403 3.68 8.48 5.96
CA HIS A 403 4.62 9.03 4.97
C HIS A 403 5.84 9.67 5.65
N PRO A 404 7.09 9.21 5.39
CA PRO A 404 8.29 9.90 5.87
C PRO A 404 8.30 11.37 5.47
N GLY A 405 8.99 12.19 6.28
CA GLY A 405 9.10 13.62 6.01
C GLY A 405 7.96 14.49 6.56
N TYR A 406 6.77 13.92 6.83
CA TYR A 406 5.70 14.67 7.50
C TYR A 406 4.84 13.85 8.49
N SER A 407 4.97 12.53 8.51
CA SER A 407 4.30 11.66 9.49
C SER A 407 5.28 11.11 10.52
N ASP A 408 4.77 10.82 11.72
CA ASP A 408 5.46 10.05 12.76
C ASP A 408 4.91 8.60 12.72
N ALA A 409 5.77 7.61 12.57
CA ALA A 409 5.39 6.20 12.45
C ALA A 409 4.54 5.69 13.63
N GLN A 410 4.72 6.25 14.84
CA GLN A 410 3.89 5.88 15.99
C GLN A 410 2.56 6.63 16.05
N ILE A 411 2.46 7.82 15.46
CA ILE A 411 1.15 8.48 15.25
C ILE A 411 0.35 7.64 14.24
N SER A 412 0.97 7.18 13.17
CA SER A 412 0.35 6.32 12.15
C SER A 412 -0.07 4.96 12.72
N GLU A 413 0.78 4.33 13.56
CA GLU A 413 0.39 3.11 14.29
C GLU A 413 -0.80 3.35 15.23
N ALA A 414 -0.86 4.52 15.86
CA ALA A 414 -1.97 4.87 16.74
C ALA A 414 -3.28 4.97 15.95
N LEU A 415 -3.27 5.56 14.76
CA LEU A 415 -4.43 5.60 13.88
C LEU A 415 -4.87 4.18 13.49
N ILE A 416 -3.97 3.36 12.97
CA ILE A 416 -4.27 1.95 12.61
C ILE A 416 -4.88 1.19 13.79
N ALA A 417 -4.31 1.35 14.99
CA ALA A 417 -4.82 0.68 16.18
C ALA A 417 -6.23 1.16 16.57
N GLN A 418 -6.52 2.45 16.42
CA GLN A 418 -7.84 3.00 16.70
C GLN A 418 -8.87 2.54 15.68
N GLU A 419 -8.52 2.49 14.39
CA GLU A 419 -9.37 1.95 13.32
C GLU A 419 -9.69 0.47 13.57
N ILE A 420 -8.69 -0.34 13.88
CA ILE A 420 -8.89 -1.76 14.22
C ILE A 420 -9.73 -1.91 15.49
N ASN A 421 -9.47 -1.13 16.54
CA ASN A 421 -10.27 -1.13 17.76
C ASN A 421 -11.73 -0.74 17.47
N ALA A 422 -11.96 0.30 16.67
CA ALA A 422 -13.30 0.75 16.30
C ALA A 422 -14.07 -0.34 15.53
N ILE A 423 -13.43 -1.00 14.56
CA ILE A 423 -14.02 -2.14 13.84
C ILE A 423 -14.31 -3.28 14.82
N ALA A 424 -13.34 -3.65 15.68
CA ALA A 424 -13.45 -4.76 16.62
C ALA A 424 -14.57 -4.55 17.65
N HIS A 425 -14.77 -3.32 18.13
CA HIS A 425 -15.84 -2.99 19.06
C HIS A 425 -17.20 -2.77 18.40
N SER A 426 -17.25 -2.66 17.07
CA SER A 426 -18.48 -2.49 16.31
C SER A 426 -19.26 -3.79 16.13
N LYS A 427 -20.50 -3.66 15.66
CA LYS A 427 -21.32 -4.82 15.24
C LYS A 427 -20.76 -5.56 14.03
N TYR A 428 -19.77 -4.98 13.33
CA TYR A 428 -19.25 -5.49 12.07
C TYR A 428 -18.13 -6.51 12.25
N TRP A 429 -17.43 -6.53 13.40
CA TRP A 429 -16.27 -7.39 13.64
C TRP A 429 -16.46 -8.84 13.20
N ASN A 430 -17.56 -9.47 13.64
CA ASN A 430 -17.83 -10.88 13.35
C ASN A 430 -18.07 -11.19 11.87
N GLN A 431 -18.06 -10.18 11.00
CA GLN A 431 -18.26 -10.32 9.57
C GLN A 431 -17.19 -9.57 8.76
N SER A 432 -16.04 -9.26 9.37
CA SER A 432 -15.00 -8.41 8.77
C SER A 432 -13.79 -9.19 8.30
N ALA A 433 -13.17 -8.68 7.24
CA ALA A 433 -11.76 -8.81 6.96
C ALA A 433 -11.14 -7.41 6.90
N ILE A 434 -9.98 -7.22 7.53
CA ILE A 434 -9.22 -5.98 7.52
C ILE A 434 -7.92 -6.27 6.79
N VAL A 435 -7.60 -5.49 5.79
CA VAL A 435 -6.31 -5.46 5.10
C VAL A 435 -5.60 -4.20 5.54
N VAL A 436 -4.36 -4.31 6.03
CA VAL A 436 -3.48 -3.16 6.28
C VAL A 436 -2.36 -3.26 5.25
N THR A 437 -2.17 -2.23 4.43
CA THR A 437 -1.13 -2.22 3.39
C THR A 437 -0.71 -0.80 3.07
N TRP A 438 0.38 -0.66 2.31
CA TRP A 438 1.01 0.59 1.92
C TRP A 438 0.91 0.79 0.41
N ASP A 439 1.02 2.02 -0.05
CA ASP A 439 0.89 2.39 -1.47
C ASP A 439 2.20 2.21 -2.25
N ASP A 440 3.32 2.57 -1.67
CA ASP A 440 4.65 2.35 -2.24
C ASP A 440 5.71 2.08 -1.16
N SER A 441 6.95 1.89 -1.60
CA SER A 441 8.09 1.48 -0.78
C SER A 441 8.94 2.64 -0.26
N GLU A 442 8.54 3.90 -0.44
CA GLU A 442 9.37 5.09 -0.17
C GLU A 442 10.65 5.17 -1.03
N GLY A 443 10.97 4.15 -1.77
CA GLY A 443 12.31 3.99 -2.35
C GLY A 443 13.35 3.58 -1.32
N ASP A 444 12.93 3.04 -0.18
CA ASP A 444 13.75 2.34 0.79
C ASP A 444 14.20 0.98 0.25
N TYR A 445 15.35 0.52 0.72
CA TYR A 445 15.90 -0.75 0.30
C TYR A 445 14.98 -1.92 0.65
N ASP A 446 14.71 -2.74 -0.36
CA ASP A 446 14.14 -4.08 -0.23
C ASP A 446 15.02 -5.06 -0.99
N HIS A 447 15.31 -6.21 -0.38
CA HIS A 447 16.26 -7.15 -0.97
C HIS A 447 15.62 -8.10 -1.99
N VAL A 448 14.29 -8.22 -2.04
CA VAL A 448 13.62 -9.18 -2.93
C VAL A 448 13.32 -8.54 -4.28
N PRO A 449 13.90 -9.07 -5.37
CA PRO A 449 13.61 -8.57 -6.71
C PRO A 449 12.13 -8.76 -7.09
N PRO A 450 11.44 -7.69 -7.55
CA PRO A 450 10.05 -7.82 -7.99
C PRO A 450 9.91 -8.63 -9.29
N PRO A 451 8.75 -9.24 -9.52
CA PRO A 451 8.40 -9.78 -10.83
C PRO A 451 8.15 -8.62 -11.81
N LEU A 452 9.00 -8.47 -12.83
CA LEU A 452 8.88 -7.39 -13.81
C LEU A 452 7.78 -7.74 -14.83
N ARG A 453 6.61 -7.10 -14.71
CA ARG A 453 5.42 -7.44 -15.51
C ARG A 453 5.14 -6.47 -16.63
N SER A 454 5.29 -5.16 -16.41
CA SER A 454 5.04 -4.14 -17.42
C SER A 454 6.21 -3.18 -17.60
N PHE A 455 6.18 -2.45 -18.72
CA PHE A 455 7.23 -1.52 -19.09
C PHE A 455 6.59 -0.34 -19.81
N GLY A 456 7.02 0.85 -19.51
CA GLY A 456 6.58 2.07 -20.15
C GLY A 456 6.96 2.17 -21.63
N PRO A 457 6.47 3.19 -22.33
CA PRO A 457 6.76 3.42 -23.75
C PRO A 457 8.26 3.60 -24.05
N ASP A 458 9.00 4.16 -23.11
CA ASP A 458 10.45 4.37 -23.16
C ASP A 458 11.27 3.08 -22.88
N GLY A 459 10.60 2.01 -22.44
CA GLY A 459 11.23 0.73 -22.08
C GLY A 459 11.64 0.63 -20.63
N SER A 460 11.42 1.65 -19.80
CA SER A 460 11.58 1.56 -18.34
C SER A 460 10.60 0.56 -17.72
N VAL A 461 10.97 -0.04 -16.60
CA VAL A 461 10.05 -0.91 -15.84
C VAL A 461 8.98 -0.02 -15.20
N THR A 462 7.70 -0.36 -15.42
CA THR A 462 6.58 0.31 -14.77
C THR A 462 5.95 -0.54 -13.68
N SER A 463 6.00 -1.87 -13.77
CA SER A 463 5.54 -2.78 -12.69
C SER A 463 6.40 -4.05 -12.62
N ASP A 464 6.60 -4.66 -11.44
CA ASP A 464 6.28 -4.19 -10.11
C ASP A 464 7.51 -3.46 -9.53
N GLY A 465 7.28 -2.64 -8.48
CA GLY A 465 8.36 -2.04 -7.69
C GLY A 465 8.78 -2.90 -6.49
N PRO A 466 9.54 -2.36 -5.52
CA PRO A 466 9.93 -3.06 -4.31
C PRO A 466 8.72 -3.58 -3.52
N ARG A 467 8.95 -4.49 -2.55
CA ARG A 467 7.88 -5.01 -1.70
C ARG A 467 7.35 -3.94 -0.76
N ILE A 468 6.07 -4.08 -0.46
CA ILE A 468 5.34 -3.33 0.57
C ILE A 468 4.76 -4.31 1.59
N PRO A 469 4.51 -3.92 2.85
CA PRO A 469 3.87 -4.79 3.81
C PRO A 469 2.39 -5.00 3.49
N LEU A 470 1.87 -6.21 3.83
CA LEU A 470 0.43 -6.46 3.86
C LEU A 470 0.08 -7.39 5.01
N LEU A 471 -0.88 -6.97 5.85
CA LEU A 471 -1.45 -7.78 6.91
C LEU A 471 -2.91 -8.08 6.61
N LEU A 472 -3.36 -9.30 6.92
CA LEU A 472 -4.78 -9.64 6.88
C LEU A 472 -5.26 -10.06 8.27
N ILE A 473 -6.23 -9.32 8.79
CA ILE A 473 -6.82 -9.45 10.12
C ILE A 473 -8.30 -9.81 9.96
N SER A 474 -8.74 -10.88 10.62
CA SER A 474 -10.15 -11.29 10.56
C SER A 474 -10.46 -12.24 11.72
N PRO A 475 -11.71 -12.27 12.22
CA PRO A 475 -12.14 -13.35 13.12
C PRO A 475 -11.93 -14.75 12.55
N TYR A 476 -11.85 -14.86 11.24
CA TYR A 476 -11.70 -16.13 10.51
C TYR A 476 -10.29 -16.36 9.97
N ALA A 477 -9.35 -15.47 10.26
CA ALA A 477 -7.96 -15.61 9.81
C ALA A 477 -7.22 -16.74 10.55
N LYS A 478 -6.16 -17.21 9.93
CA LYS A 478 -5.10 -17.97 10.60
C LYS A 478 -4.41 -17.07 11.63
N THR A 479 -3.67 -17.66 12.53
CA THR A 479 -2.94 -16.93 13.58
C THR A 479 -1.45 -17.22 13.50
N GLY A 480 -0.62 -16.17 13.53
CA GLY A 480 0.83 -16.27 13.54
C GLY A 480 1.37 -16.95 12.28
N VAL A 481 0.89 -16.57 11.12
CA VAL A 481 1.29 -17.16 9.83
C VAL A 481 1.92 -16.10 8.95
N ILE A 482 3.04 -16.45 8.32
CA ILE A 482 3.58 -15.69 7.22
C ILE A 482 3.15 -16.40 5.93
N ASP A 483 2.56 -15.65 5.02
CA ASP A 483 2.14 -16.14 3.70
C ASP A 483 3.13 -15.63 2.65
N HIS A 484 3.78 -16.55 1.95
CA HIS A 484 4.81 -16.26 0.95
C HIS A 484 4.24 -16.16 -0.47
N SER A 485 2.93 -16.03 -0.61
CA SER A 485 2.31 -15.89 -1.93
C SER A 485 2.68 -14.55 -2.55
N VAL A 486 3.04 -14.58 -3.83
CA VAL A 486 3.35 -13.37 -4.59
C VAL A 486 2.08 -12.60 -4.93
N GLY A 487 2.13 -11.29 -4.76
CA GLY A 487 1.03 -10.39 -5.08
C GLY A 487 1.47 -8.95 -5.26
N ASP A 488 0.49 -8.10 -5.50
CA ASP A 488 0.59 -6.65 -5.58
C ASP A 488 -0.73 -6.02 -5.09
N HIS A 489 -0.96 -4.72 -5.28
CA HIS A 489 -2.24 -4.08 -4.91
C HIS A 489 -3.44 -4.75 -5.59
N GLY A 490 -3.28 -5.27 -6.80
CA GLY A 490 -4.32 -6.03 -7.51
C GLY A 490 -4.75 -7.30 -6.77
N SER A 491 -3.95 -7.81 -5.82
CA SER A 491 -4.37 -8.90 -4.93
C SER A 491 -5.54 -8.51 -4.03
N VAL A 492 -5.60 -7.25 -3.59
CA VAL A 492 -6.74 -6.72 -2.82
C VAL A 492 -7.98 -6.61 -3.70
N VAL A 493 -7.82 -6.13 -4.93
CA VAL A 493 -8.90 -6.08 -5.94
C VAL A 493 -9.43 -7.47 -6.22
N LYS A 494 -8.54 -8.44 -6.48
CA LYS A 494 -8.88 -9.84 -6.72
C LYS A 494 -9.62 -10.49 -5.54
N PHE A 495 -9.13 -10.24 -4.31
CA PHE A 495 -9.79 -10.70 -3.09
C PHE A 495 -11.24 -10.18 -3.00
N VAL A 496 -11.45 -8.89 -3.26
CA VAL A 496 -12.77 -8.26 -3.24
C VAL A 496 -13.67 -8.82 -4.32
N ASP A 497 -13.22 -8.89 -5.56
CA ASP A 497 -14.01 -9.41 -6.68
C ASP A 497 -14.43 -10.85 -6.45
N GLU A 498 -13.50 -11.71 -6.05
CA GLU A 498 -13.82 -13.10 -5.74
C GLU A 498 -14.72 -13.22 -4.52
N LEU A 499 -14.49 -12.45 -3.44
CA LEU A 499 -15.30 -12.49 -2.23
C LEU A 499 -16.77 -12.11 -2.53
N PHE A 500 -16.99 -11.08 -3.33
CA PHE A 500 -18.32 -10.59 -3.66
C PHE A 500 -18.89 -11.20 -4.96
N GLY A 501 -18.15 -12.12 -5.59
CA GLY A 501 -18.57 -12.82 -6.82
C GLY A 501 -18.71 -11.88 -8.00
N ARG A 502 -17.73 -10.98 -8.15
CA ARG A 502 -17.61 -10.08 -9.29
C ARG A 502 -16.76 -10.68 -10.40
N THR A 503 -16.95 -10.21 -11.60
CA THR A 503 -16.02 -10.47 -12.71
C THR A 503 -14.75 -9.68 -12.43
N ALA A 504 -13.60 -10.34 -12.50
CA ALA A 504 -12.31 -9.66 -12.40
C ALA A 504 -12.21 -8.52 -13.42
N LEU A 505 -11.59 -7.40 -13.04
CA LEU A 505 -11.40 -6.26 -13.96
C LEU A 505 -10.71 -6.72 -15.24
N ALA A 506 -9.64 -7.50 -15.11
CA ALA A 506 -8.88 -8.06 -16.23
C ALA A 506 -9.73 -8.88 -17.22
N ASP A 507 -10.90 -9.36 -16.80
CA ASP A 507 -11.82 -10.17 -17.62
C ASP A 507 -12.96 -9.35 -18.25
N LEU A 508 -13.04 -8.06 -17.97
CA LEU A 508 -13.99 -7.16 -18.59
C LEU A 508 -13.68 -6.95 -20.09
N PRO A 509 -14.69 -6.69 -20.93
CA PRO A 509 -14.51 -6.64 -22.38
C PRO A 509 -13.52 -5.58 -22.89
N ASP A 510 -13.60 -4.35 -22.34
CA ASP A 510 -12.74 -3.25 -22.79
C ASP A 510 -11.31 -3.43 -22.24
N GLU A 511 -11.16 -3.93 -21.02
CA GLU A 511 -9.87 -4.29 -20.43
C GLU A 511 -9.17 -5.39 -21.25
N ARG A 512 -9.88 -6.45 -21.64
CA ARG A 512 -9.32 -7.48 -22.54
C ARG A 512 -8.94 -6.93 -23.90
N ARG A 513 -9.74 -6.04 -24.46
CA ARG A 513 -9.44 -5.38 -25.72
C ARG A 513 -8.18 -4.54 -25.64
N ALA A 514 -8.01 -3.78 -24.57
CA ALA A 514 -6.82 -2.98 -24.31
C ALA A 514 -5.56 -3.87 -24.17
N ARG A 515 -5.64 -4.94 -23.39
CA ARG A 515 -4.54 -5.92 -23.24
C ARG A 515 -4.13 -6.54 -24.59
N ASP A 516 -5.11 -6.91 -25.43
CA ASP A 516 -4.85 -7.43 -26.78
C ASP A 516 -4.22 -6.37 -27.71
N LEU A 517 -4.59 -5.11 -27.55
CA LEU A 517 -3.96 -3.98 -28.26
C LEU A 517 -2.52 -3.78 -27.77
N GLY A 518 -2.31 -3.72 -26.46
CA GLY A 518 -0.99 -3.56 -25.86
C GLY A 518 -0.01 -4.66 -26.29
N LEU A 519 -0.48 -5.91 -26.35
CA LEU A 519 0.33 -7.03 -26.88
C LEU A 519 0.73 -6.81 -28.35
N ARG A 520 -0.16 -6.29 -29.19
CA ARG A 520 0.11 -6.05 -30.61
C ARG A 520 1.01 -4.85 -30.86
N GLU A 521 0.73 -3.74 -30.18
CA GLU A 521 1.40 -2.44 -30.41
C GLU A 521 2.76 -2.37 -29.70
N PHE A 522 2.84 -2.91 -28.48
CA PHE A 522 4.05 -2.83 -27.66
C PHE A 522 4.77 -4.18 -27.51
N GLY A 523 4.20 -5.28 -28.02
CA GLY A 523 4.77 -6.61 -27.91
C GLY A 523 4.80 -7.16 -26.48
N ARG A 524 3.92 -6.68 -25.60
CA ARG A 524 3.91 -6.95 -24.15
C ARG A 524 2.55 -7.45 -23.68
N SER A 525 2.57 -8.49 -22.86
CA SER A 525 1.37 -9.17 -22.36
C SER A 525 0.86 -8.69 -21.01
N GLY A 526 1.67 -7.93 -20.27
CA GLY A 526 1.38 -7.53 -18.88
C GLY A 526 0.68 -6.19 -18.71
N MET A 527 0.06 -5.65 -19.76
CA MET A 527 -0.64 -4.36 -19.67
C MET A 527 -2.09 -4.56 -19.26
N GLY A 528 -2.49 -3.90 -18.19
CA GLY A 528 -3.84 -3.92 -17.66
C GLY A 528 -3.91 -4.47 -16.22
N PRO A 529 -5.13 -4.69 -15.70
CA PRO A 529 -5.34 -5.11 -14.32
C PRO A 529 -4.67 -6.44 -13.97
N THR A 530 -4.09 -6.52 -12.76
CA THR A 530 -3.38 -7.70 -12.25
C THR A 530 -4.27 -8.62 -11.39
N ASP A 531 -5.56 -8.37 -11.32
CA ASP A 531 -6.57 -9.17 -10.57
C ASP A 531 -7.03 -10.44 -11.29
N GLY A 532 -6.64 -10.61 -12.56
CA GLY A 532 -7.06 -11.75 -13.38
C GLY A 532 -6.54 -13.11 -12.88
N PRO A 533 -7.17 -14.22 -13.30
CA PRO A 533 -6.80 -15.57 -12.85
C PRO A 533 -5.39 -15.98 -13.27
N ASP A 534 -4.87 -15.44 -14.37
CA ASP A 534 -3.57 -15.79 -14.93
C ASP A 534 -2.46 -14.76 -14.57
N SER A 535 -2.76 -13.77 -13.73
CA SER A 535 -1.81 -12.73 -13.35
C SER A 535 -0.63 -13.21 -12.50
N GLY A 536 -0.80 -14.35 -11.83
CA GLY A 536 0.16 -14.86 -10.87
C GLY A 536 0.12 -14.15 -9.51
N THR A 537 -0.82 -13.22 -9.30
CA THR A 537 -1.05 -12.56 -8.01
C THR A 537 -1.92 -13.41 -7.10
N THR A 538 -1.65 -13.38 -5.80
CA THR A 538 -2.46 -14.05 -4.77
C THR A 538 -3.85 -13.44 -4.66
N ASP A 539 -4.83 -14.27 -4.27
CA ASP A 539 -6.20 -13.85 -3.95
C ASP A 539 -6.42 -13.60 -2.45
N LEU A 540 -5.37 -13.61 -1.64
CA LEU A 540 -5.35 -13.48 -0.19
C LEU A 540 -6.17 -14.52 0.59
N PHE A 541 -6.89 -15.42 -0.05
CA PHE A 541 -7.69 -16.44 0.65
C PHE A 541 -6.83 -17.42 1.45
N GLY A 542 -5.54 -17.52 1.12
CA GLY A 542 -4.55 -18.24 1.90
C GLY A 542 -4.50 -17.84 3.38
N ALA A 543 -4.89 -16.61 3.71
CA ALA A 543 -4.92 -16.09 5.07
C ALA A 543 -6.03 -16.69 5.96
N PHE A 544 -7.10 -17.25 5.41
CA PHE A 544 -8.23 -17.72 6.20
C PHE A 544 -8.02 -19.15 6.73
N ASP A 545 -8.51 -19.39 7.95
CA ASP A 545 -8.48 -20.71 8.59
C ASP A 545 -9.73 -21.52 8.18
N PRO A 546 -9.58 -22.61 7.39
CA PRO A 546 -10.71 -23.41 6.94
C PRO A 546 -11.55 -23.98 8.08
N ASP A 547 -10.93 -24.26 9.24
CA ASP A 547 -11.66 -24.78 10.40
C ASP A 547 -12.51 -23.70 11.09
N ARG A 548 -12.04 -22.45 11.13
CA ARG A 548 -12.85 -21.31 11.61
C ARG A 548 -14.01 -21.01 10.64
N VAL A 549 -13.71 -20.97 9.34
CA VAL A 549 -14.70 -20.72 8.29
C VAL A 549 -15.78 -21.82 8.24
N SER A 550 -15.42 -23.07 8.52
CA SER A 550 -16.39 -24.18 8.57
C SER A 550 -17.10 -24.34 9.92
N GLY A 551 -16.74 -23.53 10.93
CA GLY A 551 -17.28 -23.61 12.28
C GLY A 551 -16.73 -24.76 13.15
N ASN A 552 -15.68 -25.46 12.68
CA ASN A 552 -14.98 -26.49 13.46
C ASN A 552 -14.09 -25.90 14.56
N LYS A 553 -13.70 -24.64 14.40
CA LYS A 553 -12.93 -23.83 15.34
C LYS A 553 -13.64 -22.50 15.56
N PRO A 554 -13.71 -21.96 16.78
CA PRO A 554 -14.37 -20.69 17.03
C PRO A 554 -13.70 -19.54 16.25
N ALA A 555 -14.48 -18.56 15.83
CA ALA A 555 -13.99 -17.29 15.37
C ALA A 555 -13.18 -16.59 16.48
N LEU A 556 -12.27 -15.70 16.11
CA LEU A 556 -11.49 -14.91 17.07
C LEU A 556 -12.35 -13.80 17.67
N ASP A 557 -12.31 -13.67 18.98
CA ASP A 557 -13.00 -12.59 19.68
C ASP A 557 -12.34 -11.23 19.39
N ALA A 558 -13.10 -10.15 19.50
CA ALA A 558 -12.58 -8.78 19.39
C ALA A 558 -11.39 -8.52 20.34
N ALA A 559 -11.45 -9.03 21.56
CA ALA A 559 -10.37 -8.90 22.54
C ALA A 559 -9.03 -9.53 22.10
N TYR A 560 -9.02 -10.37 21.05
CA TYR A 560 -7.78 -10.92 20.52
C TYR A 560 -6.98 -9.89 19.69
N VAL A 561 -7.68 -8.94 19.09
CA VAL A 561 -7.09 -7.93 18.21
C VAL A 561 -6.95 -6.56 18.87
N THR A 562 -7.85 -6.22 19.80
CA THR A 562 -7.86 -4.88 20.41
C THR A 562 -6.61 -4.60 21.23
N VAL A 563 -6.14 -3.38 21.13
CA VAL A 563 -5.10 -2.79 21.97
C VAL A 563 -5.77 -1.85 23.00
N ASP A 564 -5.18 -1.71 24.17
CA ASP A 564 -5.70 -0.82 25.22
C ASP A 564 -5.73 0.64 24.70
N ASP A 565 -6.93 1.22 24.60
CA ASP A 565 -7.13 2.60 24.16
C ASP A 565 -6.33 3.61 25.00
N GLN A 566 -6.14 3.32 26.31
CA GLN A 566 -5.31 4.18 27.16
C GLN A 566 -3.85 4.14 26.71
N TYR A 567 -3.34 2.97 26.28
CA TYR A 567 -1.99 2.87 25.75
C TYR A 567 -1.90 3.61 24.40
N VAL A 568 -2.82 3.36 23.48
CA VAL A 568 -2.84 4.03 22.16
C VAL A 568 -2.82 5.55 22.31
N SER A 569 -3.59 6.09 23.26
CA SER A 569 -3.63 7.53 23.53
C SER A 569 -2.32 8.10 24.14
N THR A 570 -1.36 7.27 24.52
CA THR A 570 -0.03 7.70 24.99
C THR A 570 1.02 7.76 23.90
N LEU A 571 0.69 7.30 22.70
CA LEU A 571 1.58 7.37 21.54
C LEU A 571 1.55 8.80 20.96
N PRO A 572 2.66 9.23 20.32
CA PRO A 572 3.94 8.56 20.23
C PRO A 572 4.73 8.62 21.54
N ALA A 573 5.49 7.57 21.82
CA ALA A 573 6.26 7.46 23.06
C ALA A 573 7.65 6.85 22.79
N ARG A 574 8.70 7.54 23.20
CA ARG A 574 10.08 7.02 23.11
C ARG A 574 10.28 5.70 23.89
N SER A 575 9.49 5.48 24.93
CA SER A 575 9.52 4.27 25.74
C SER A 575 8.08 3.78 25.97
N GLY A 576 7.71 2.74 25.28
CA GLY A 576 6.38 2.14 25.36
C GLY A 576 6.46 0.63 25.20
N MET A 577 5.52 0.05 24.48
CA MET A 577 5.64 -1.31 23.99
C MET A 577 6.90 -1.43 23.14
N ASN A 578 7.46 -2.61 23.09
CA ASN A 578 8.69 -2.91 22.36
C ASN A 578 8.74 -4.42 22.09
N CYS A 579 9.76 -4.89 21.41
CA CYS A 579 9.94 -6.30 21.07
C CYS A 579 9.80 -7.23 22.27
N ASP A 580 10.41 -6.89 23.41
CA ASP A 580 10.35 -7.71 24.62
C ASP A 580 8.92 -7.78 25.19
N SER A 581 8.18 -6.68 25.19
CA SER A 581 6.83 -6.60 25.74
C SER A 581 5.80 -7.37 24.92
N ILE A 582 5.99 -7.45 23.59
CA ILE A 582 5.14 -8.26 22.70
C ILE A 582 5.64 -9.69 22.54
N GLY A 583 6.81 -10.01 23.11
CA GLY A 583 7.36 -11.37 23.14
C GLY A 583 7.98 -11.83 21.84
N ILE A 584 8.43 -10.92 20.99
CA ILE A 584 9.12 -11.21 19.73
C ILE A 584 10.61 -10.90 19.87
N VAL A 585 11.43 -11.72 19.22
CA VAL A 585 12.87 -11.45 19.08
C VAL A 585 13.20 -11.35 17.58
N PRO A 586 13.57 -10.16 17.08
CA PRO A 586 13.97 -9.96 15.69
C PRO A 586 15.10 -10.91 15.25
N VAL A 587 15.14 -11.25 13.95
CA VAL A 587 16.06 -12.26 13.40
C VAL A 587 17.52 -11.84 13.53
N ASP A 588 17.84 -10.58 13.36
CA ASP A 588 19.18 -10.03 13.56
C ASP A 588 19.71 -10.31 14.98
N ARG A 589 18.88 -10.10 16.00
CA ARG A 589 19.20 -10.38 17.40
C ARG A 589 19.36 -11.87 17.67
N THR A 590 18.48 -12.71 17.14
CA THR A 590 18.57 -14.19 17.33
C THR A 590 19.79 -14.77 16.64
N ARG A 591 20.21 -14.21 15.52
CA ARG A 591 21.43 -14.61 14.78
C ARG A 591 22.69 -13.95 15.30
N GLY A 592 22.59 -13.01 16.23
CA GLY A 592 23.71 -12.25 16.76
C GLY A 592 24.35 -11.33 15.71
N VAL A 593 23.58 -10.90 14.73
CA VAL A 593 24.03 -9.91 13.74
C VAL A 593 24.17 -8.57 14.43
N GLN A 594 25.33 -7.96 14.30
CA GLN A 594 25.55 -6.59 14.75
C GLN A 594 25.57 -5.69 13.52
N THR A 595 24.58 -4.83 13.41
CA THR A 595 24.55 -3.76 12.43
C THR A 595 25.23 -2.53 13.01
N THR A 596 25.85 -1.74 12.17
CA THR A 596 26.56 -0.52 12.60
C THR A 596 25.89 0.66 11.94
N ILE A 597 25.32 1.54 12.76
CA ILE A 597 24.81 2.83 12.27
C ILE A 597 26.01 3.62 11.73
N PRO A 598 25.92 4.21 10.54
CA PRO A 598 26.97 5.05 10.00
C PRO A 598 27.36 6.17 10.96
N ARG A 599 28.63 6.56 10.91
CA ARG A 599 29.13 7.58 11.82
C ARG A 599 28.43 8.91 11.59
N ASP A 600 27.93 9.49 12.70
CA ASP A 600 27.22 10.77 12.69
C ASP A 600 25.92 10.75 11.81
N PHE A 601 25.30 9.60 11.59
CA PHE A 601 24.04 9.45 10.86
C PHE A 601 22.90 10.21 11.54
N ASN A 602 22.08 10.88 10.74
CA ASN A 602 20.85 11.56 11.16
C ASN A 602 19.67 11.05 10.34
N PRO A 603 18.63 10.45 10.93
CA PRO A 603 17.46 10.01 10.20
C PRO A 603 16.61 11.17 9.63
N ARG A 604 16.97 12.42 9.95
CA ARG A 604 16.34 13.64 9.42
C ARG A 604 17.39 14.55 8.78
N PRO A 605 17.99 14.14 7.64
CA PRO A 605 19.03 14.93 6.98
C PRO A 605 18.60 16.36 6.66
N SER A 606 17.28 16.60 6.44
CA SER A 606 16.75 17.95 6.20
C SER A 606 17.04 18.94 7.33
N THR A 607 17.21 18.45 8.54
CA THR A 607 17.50 19.29 9.73
C THR A 607 18.96 19.69 9.83
N ASP A 608 19.84 19.05 9.10
CA ASP A 608 21.26 19.35 9.11
C ASP A 608 21.60 20.64 8.34
N PRO A 609 22.52 21.44 8.85
CA PRO A 609 22.82 22.75 8.26
C PRO A 609 23.60 22.71 6.93
N ASN A 610 23.92 21.56 6.37
CA ASN A 610 24.59 21.24 5.06
C ASN A 610 25.67 20.19 5.19
#